data_db96035901e7a8fedbc33ce803dd12ed
#
_entry.id   db96035901e7a8fedbc33ce803dd12ed
#
_cell.length_a   1.000
_cell.length_b   1.000
_cell.length_c   1.000
_cell.angle_alpha   90.00
_cell.angle_beta   90.00
_cell.angle_gamma   90.00
#
_symmetry.space_group_name_H-M   'P 1'
#
loop_
_entity.id
_entity.type
_entity.pdbx_description
1 polymer ?
#
loop_
_entity_poly.entity_id
_entity_poly.type
_entity_poly.pdbx_seq_one_letter_code
_entity_poly.pdbx_strand_id
1 'polypeptide(L)'
;MASRLIVVFLALALTTTCQLPGAHAACTTMIDWVDFIQVGATQYVAGPGADVVIQENELGRVYAHVKFKLSGNVCDPNYRPKDGDAVFLDPGTPIHQVNGHPPSEELAARFNGQILVYRPAKPAP
;
A
#
# COMPACT_ATOMS: atom_id res chain seq x y z
N MET A 1 -52.81 51.21 -22.69
CA MET A 1 -51.46 51.39 -22.17
C MET A 1 -50.93 50.00 -21.84
N ALA A 2 -50.04 49.49 -22.64
CA ALA A 2 -49.46 48.14 -22.41
C ALA A 2 -48.20 48.31 -21.58
N SER A 3 -48.25 47.80 -20.37
CA SER A 3 -47.08 47.72 -19.52
C SER A 3 -46.25 46.47 -19.91
N ARG A 4 -45.06 46.66 -20.46
CA ARG A 4 -44.16 45.61 -20.81
C ARG A 4 -43.32 45.30 -19.58
N LEU A 5 -43.61 44.17 -18.92
CA LEU A 5 -42.77 43.59 -17.91
C LEU A 5 -41.60 42.91 -18.62
N ILE A 6 -40.42 43.48 -18.46
CA ILE A 6 -39.17 42.84 -18.88
C ILE A 6 -38.74 41.91 -17.72
N VAL A 7 -38.92 40.61 -17.90
CA VAL A 7 -38.37 39.62 -16.99
C VAL A 7 -36.92 39.37 -17.38
N VAL A 8 -36.02 39.91 -16.59
CA VAL A 8 -34.59 39.61 -16.72
C VAL A 8 -34.32 38.26 -16.02
N PHE A 9 -34.14 37.23 -16.80
CA PHE A 9 -33.64 35.96 -16.29
C PHE A 9 -32.15 36.10 -16.03
N LEU A 10 -31.79 36.23 -14.76
CA LEU A 10 -30.40 36.11 -14.33
C LEU A 10 -30.03 34.61 -14.31
N ALA A 11 -29.38 34.14 -15.37
CA ALA A 11 -28.83 32.79 -15.42
C ALA A 11 -27.62 32.73 -14.48
N LEU A 12 -27.82 32.18 -13.29
CA LEU A 12 -26.74 31.84 -12.38
C LEU A 12 -26.02 30.62 -12.96
N ALA A 13 -24.92 30.84 -13.66
CA ALA A 13 -24.05 29.76 -14.09
C ALA A 13 -23.35 29.22 -12.86
N LEU A 14 -23.87 28.13 -12.30
CA LEU A 14 -23.13 27.31 -11.32
C LEU A 14 -21.99 26.60 -12.05
N THR A 15 -20.81 27.19 -11.99
CA THR A 15 -19.60 26.49 -12.39
C THR A 15 -19.27 25.46 -11.32
N THR A 16 -19.72 24.23 -11.52
CA THR A 16 -19.29 23.11 -10.72
C THR A 16 -17.85 22.81 -11.09
N THR A 17 -16.91 23.31 -10.31
CA THR A 17 -15.52 22.89 -10.42
C THR A 17 -15.45 21.47 -9.92
N CYS A 18 -15.38 20.49 -10.84
CA CYS A 18 -14.98 19.13 -10.49
C CYS A 18 -13.53 19.18 -10.00
N GLN A 19 -13.34 19.22 -8.69
CA GLN A 19 -12.05 18.91 -8.12
C GLN A 19 -11.88 17.39 -8.24
N LEU A 20 -11.05 16.98 -9.21
CA LEU A 20 -10.54 15.62 -9.22
C LEU A 20 -9.84 15.36 -7.89
N PRO A 21 -10.16 14.24 -7.18
CA PRO A 21 -9.40 13.87 -6.00
C PRO A 21 -7.93 13.83 -6.42
N GLY A 22 -7.07 14.54 -5.68
CA GLY A 22 -5.74 14.88 -6.09
C GLY A 22 -4.97 13.71 -6.69
N ALA A 23 -4.57 13.83 -7.95
CA ALA A 23 -3.52 13.02 -8.49
C ALA A 23 -2.30 13.21 -7.57
N HIS A 24 -1.89 12.18 -6.85
CA HIS A 24 -0.64 12.22 -6.12
C HIS A 24 0.45 12.56 -7.12
N ALA A 25 1.12 13.70 -6.92
CA ALA A 25 2.24 14.08 -7.76
C ALA A 25 3.24 12.92 -7.73
N ALA A 26 3.64 12.44 -8.92
CA ALA A 26 4.66 11.43 -9.02
C ALA A 26 5.90 11.89 -8.26
N CYS A 27 6.53 11.00 -7.51
CA CYS A 27 7.74 11.30 -6.79
C CYS A 27 8.83 11.78 -7.77
N THR A 28 9.44 12.91 -7.49
CA THR A 28 10.55 13.43 -8.28
C THR A 28 11.85 12.67 -8.02
N THR A 29 11.92 11.96 -6.90
CA THR A 29 13.05 11.11 -6.51
C THR A 29 12.61 9.66 -6.54
N MET A 30 13.33 8.82 -7.28
CA MET A 30 13.12 7.38 -7.22
C MET A 30 13.80 6.81 -5.98
N ILE A 31 13.01 6.12 -5.16
CA ILE A 31 13.54 5.34 -4.04
C ILE A 31 13.70 3.90 -4.51
N ASP A 32 14.88 3.35 -4.33
CA ASP A 32 15.15 1.94 -4.57
C ASP A 32 14.70 1.13 -3.35
N TRP A 33 13.42 0.76 -3.37
CA TRP A 33 12.81 0.04 -2.28
C TRP A 33 13.23 -1.43 -2.27
N VAL A 34 13.72 -1.89 -1.13
CA VAL A 34 13.76 -3.34 -0.84
C VAL A 34 12.34 -3.78 -0.50
N ASP A 35 11.91 -4.94 -0.97
CA ASP A 35 10.58 -5.46 -0.68
C ASP A 35 10.47 -5.88 0.79
N PHE A 36 9.65 -5.18 1.55
CA PHE A 36 9.38 -5.49 2.95
C PHE A 36 7.94 -5.24 3.35
N ILE A 37 7.56 -5.83 4.46
CA ILE A 37 6.34 -5.52 5.20
C ILE A 37 6.72 -5.17 6.64
N GLN A 38 5.99 -4.23 7.23
CA GLN A 38 6.16 -3.84 8.63
C GLN A 38 4.98 -4.35 9.44
N VAL A 39 5.24 -5.27 10.37
CA VAL A 39 4.22 -5.78 11.31
C VAL A 39 4.67 -5.49 12.73
N GLY A 40 3.92 -4.65 13.42
CA GLY A 40 4.36 -4.11 14.71
C GLY A 40 5.67 -3.33 14.55
N ALA A 41 6.62 -3.62 15.40
CA ALA A 41 7.96 -3.04 15.36
C ALA A 41 8.95 -3.83 14.49
N THR A 42 8.52 -4.91 13.87
CA THR A 42 9.39 -5.80 13.10
C THR A 42 9.24 -5.57 11.60
N GLN A 43 10.34 -5.36 10.93
CA GLN A 43 10.43 -5.32 9.48
C GLN A 43 10.75 -6.72 8.96
N TYR A 44 9.89 -7.24 8.10
CA TYR A 44 10.07 -8.53 7.42
C TYR A 44 10.41 -8.27 5.97
N VAL A 45 11.48 -8.84 5.50
CA VAL A 45 12.01 -8.62 4.15
C VAL A 45 11.80 -9.87 3.31
N ALA A 46 11.35 -9.70 2.08
CA ALA A 46 11.43 -10.74 1.07
C ALA A 46 12.91 -10.99 0.79
N GLY A 47 13.38 -12.18 1.08
CA GLY A 47 14.82 -12.48 1.11
C GLY A 47 15.55 -12.24 -0.21
N PRO A 48 16.88 -12.20 -0.18
CA PRO A 48 17.69 -12.17 -1.39
C PRO A 48 17.43 -13.45 -2.20
N GLY A 49 16.98 -13.27 -3.41
CA GLY A 49 16.30 -14.32 -4.13
C GLY A 49 14.87 -14.39 -3.62
N ALA A 50 14.11 -13.34 -3.91
CA ALA A 50 12.68 -13.16 -3.58
C ALA A 50 11.79 -14.36 -3.97
N ASP A 51 12.38 -15.46 -4.22
CA ASP A 51 11.91 -16.66 -4.86
C ASP A 51 11.64 -17.78 -3.86
N VAL A 52 11.55 -17.49 -2.56
CA VAL A 52 10.94 -18.45 -1.67
C VAL A 52 9.45 -18.34 -1.86
N VAL A 53 9.01 -18.94 -2.92
CA VAL A 53 7.61 -19.13 -3.24
C VAL A 53 7.17 -20.40 -2.51
N ILE A 54 6.15 -20.26 -1.67
CA ILE A 54 5.53 -21.41 -1.02
C ILE A 54 4.22 -21.76 -1.72
N GLN A 55 3.74 -22.97 -1.46
CA GLN A 55 2.48 -23.43 -2.02
C GLN A 55 1.30 -23.07 -1.12
N GLU A 56 0.12 -23.14 -1.68
CA GLU A 56 -1.13 -22.80 -1.02
C GLU A 56 -1.34 -23.58 0.30
N ASN A 57 -0.95 -24.86 0.34
CA ASN A 57 -1.09 -25.71 1.52
C ASN A 57 -0.12 -25.40 2.65
N GLU A 58 0.90 -24.59 2.38
CA GLU A 58 1.86 -24.12 3.39
C GLU A 58 1.40 -22.80 4.03
N LEU A 59 0.39 -22.17 3.46
CA LEU A 59 -0.15 -20.91 3.92
C LEU A 59 -1.05 -21.14 5.14
N GLY A 60 -0.72 -20.49 6.23
CA GLY A 60 -1.46 -20.57 7.48
C GLY A 60 -2.56 -19.49 7.58
N ARG A 61 -3.01 -19.28 8.81
CA ARG A 61 -4.04 -18.28 9.09
C ARG A 61 -3.57 -16.86 8.82
N VAL A 62 -4.51 -15.95 8.63
CA VAL A 62 -4.24 -14.51 8.53
C VAL A 62 -3.72 -14.01 9.89
N TYR A 63 -2.59 -13.34 9.85
CA TYR A 63 -1.93 -12.76 11.02
C TYR A 63 -2.13 -11.24 11.12
N ALA A 64 -2.07 -10.57 9.98
CA ALA A 64 -2.22 -9.13 9.87
C ALA A 64 -2.72 -8.75 8.46
N HIS A 65 -2.98 -7.47 8.24
CA HIS A 65 -3.32 -6.92 6.93
C HIS A 65 -2.43 -5.74 6.62
N VAL A 66 -2.10 -5.57 5.35
CA VAL A 66 -1.45 -4.36 4.87
C VAL A 66 -2.42 -3.19 5.02
N LYS A 67 -1.94 -2.09 5.58
CA LYS A 67 -2.71 -0.85 5.78
C LYS A 67 -2.34 0.22 4.76
N PHE A 68 -1.08 0.27 4.36
CA PHE A 68 -0.56 1.32 3.48
C PHE A 68 0.55 0.79 2.58
N LYS A 69 0.52 1.22 1.32
CA LYS A 69 1.54 0.88 0.32
C LYS A 69 2.53 2.04 0.16
N LEU A 70 3.81 1.77 0.30
CA LEU A 70 4.86 2.78 0.23
C LEU A 70 5.23 3.16 -1.20
N SER A 71 5.40 2.18 -2.06
CA SER A 71 5.79 2.40 -3.46
C SER A 71 4.74 3.24 -4.19
N GLY A 72 5.16 4.34 -4.78
CA GLY A 72 4.28 5.28 -5.47
C GLY A 72 3.57 6.28 -4.56
N ASN A 73 3.62 6.12 -3.24
CA ASN A 73 2.95 7.00 -2.27
C ASN A 73 3.90 7.76 -1.35
N VAL A 74 5.11 7.25 -1.15
CA VAL A 74 6.12 7.86 -0.31
C VAL A 74 7.29 8.30 -1.17
N CYS A 75 7.61 9.59 -1.08
CA CYS A 75 8.70 10.22 -1.84
C CYS A 75 9.89 10.62 -0.97
N ASP A 76 9.77 10.49 0.35
CA ASP A 76 10.84 10.83 1.29
C ASP A 76 11.74 9.60 1.54
N PRO A 77 13.02 9.64 1.15
CA PRO A 77 13.95 8.54 1.39
C PRO A 77 14.22 8.29 2.88
N ASN A 78 13.89 9.24 3.75
CA ASN A 78 14.04 9.11 5.20
C ASN A 78 12.75 8.65 5.89
N TYR A 79 11.77 8.20 5.13
CA TYR A 79 10.51 7.69 5.67
C TYR A 79 10.77 6.54 6.65
N ARG A 80 10.12 6.58 7.80
CA ARG A 80 10.19 5.53 8.82
C ARG A 80 8.95 4.64 8.72
N PRO A 81 9.11 3.36 8.36
CA PRO A 81 7.98 2.44 8.27
C PRO A 81 7.22 2.31 9.58
N LYS A 82 5.90 2.15 9.45
CA LYS A 82 4.95 1.98 10.55
C LYS A 82 4.26 0.63 10.42
N ASP A 83 3.67 0.17 11.51
CA ASP A 83 2.84 -1.04 11.49
C ASP A 83 1.79 -1.00 10.36
N GLY A 84 1.77 -2.05 9.56
CA GLY A 84 0.89 -2.19 8.42
C GLY A 84 1.43 -1.65 7.10
N ASP A 85 2.62 -1.06 7.09
CA ASP A 85 3.26 -0.62 5.86
C ASP A 85 3.80 -1.81 5.06
N ALA A 86 3.66 -1.74 3.76
CA ALA A 86 4.30 -2.66 2.82
C ALA A 86 4.81 -1.87 1.62
N VAL A 87 5.92 -2.32 1.04
CA VAL A 87 6.47 -1.61 -0.11
C VAL A 87 5.59 -1.79 -1.35
N PHE A 88 5.29 -3.03 -1.71
CA PHE A 88 4.62 -3.34 -2.98
C PHE A 88 3.22 -3.91 -2.83
N LEU A 89 2.85 -4.42 -1.66
CA LEU A 89 1.53 -5.00 -1.43
C LEU A 89 0.47 -3.92 -1.26
N ASP A 90 -0.68 -4.14 -1.87
CA ASP A 90 -1.81 -3.21 -1.77
C ASP A 90 -2.44 -3.23 -0.37
N PRO A 91 -3.03 -2.12 0.07
CA PRO A 91 -3.81 -2.08 1.31
C PRO A 91 -4.91 -3.15 1.29
N GLY A 92 -5.11 -3.81 2.42
CA GLY A 92 -6.06 -4.90 2.56
C GLY A 92 -5.49 -6.29 2.25
N THR A 93 -4.29 -6.38 1.70
CA THR A 93 -3.64 -7.67 1.45
C THR A 93 -3.44 -8.43 2.75
N PRO A 94 -3.95 -9.66 2.87
CA PRO A 94 -3.73 -10.48 4.05
C PRO A 94 -2.27 -10.91 4.17
N ILE A 95 -1.72 -10.78 5.37
CA ILE A 95 -0.42 -11.31 5.75
C ILE A 95 -0.67 -12.57 6.58
N HIS A 96 -0.18 -13.70 6.10
CA HIS A 96 -0.43 -14.99 6.70
C HIS A 96 0.76 -15.52 7.49
N GLN A 97 0.46 -16.35 8.46
CA GLN A 97 1.48 -17.25 9.03
C GLN A 97 1.85 -18.32 8.01
N VAL A 98 3.04 -18.86 8.13
CA VAL A 98 3.50 -20.03 7.39
C VAL A 98 3.35 -21.26 8.27
N ASN A 99 2.69 -22.30 7.77
CA ASN A 99 2.51 -23.53 8.54
C ASN A 99 3.85 -24.11 8.98
N GLY A 100 3.96 -24.45 10.27
CA GLY A 100 5.18 -24.99 10.86
C GLY A 100 6.21 -23.94 11.29
N HIS A 101 5.93 -22.64 11.08
CA HIS A 101 6.80 -21.54 11.48
C HIS A 101 6.05 -20.51 12.32
N PRO A 102 6.62 -20.05 13.45
CA PRO A 102 6.01 -18.97 14.21
C PRO A 102 6.09 -17.65 13.43
N PRO A 103 5.19 -16.70 13.71
CA PRO A 103 5.20 -15.37 13.05
C PRO A 103 6.52 -14.61 13.21
N SER A 104 7.25 -14.88 14.30
CA SER A 104 8.57 -14.28 14.53
C SER A 104 9.67 -14.76 13.58
N GLU A 105 9.43 -15.83 12.84
CA GLU A 105 10.40 -16.39 11.89
C GLU A 105 10.02 -16.10 10.43
N GLU A 106 8.75 -16.32 10.09
CA GLU A 106 8.28 -16.17 8.71
C GLU A 106 6.83 -15.68 8.68
N LEU A 107 6.55 -14.83 7.70
CA LEU A 107 5.21 -14.46 7.26
C LEU A 107 5.13 -14.63 5.75
N ALA A 108 3.93 -14.68 5.21
CA ALA A 108 3.73 -14.83 3.78
C ALA A 108 2.56 -13.98 3.28
N ALA A 109 2.64 -13.55 2.04
CA ALA A 109 1.57 -12.81 1.39
C ALA A 109 1.51 -13.13 -0.09
N ARG A 110 0.32 -13.01 -0.67
CA ARG A 110 0.11 -13.18 -2.11
C ARG A 110 0.53 -11.91 -2.85
N PHE A 111 1.30 -12.08 -3.89
CA PHE A 111 1.71 -11.00 -4.78
C PHE A 111 1.87 -11.54 -6.19
N ASN A 112 1.17 -10.91 -7.15
CA ASN A 112 1.22 -11.28 -8.56
C ASN A 112 1.02 -12.79 -8.83
N GLY A 113 0.05 -13.41 -8.16
CA GLY A 113 -0.26 -14.82 -8.33
C GLY A 113 0.70 -15.79 -7.64
N GLN A 114 1.68 -15.29 -6.91
CA GLN A 114 2.63 -16.06 -6.12
C GLN A 114 2.42 -15.80 -4.63
N ILE A 115 2.92 -16.71 -3.79
CA ILE A 115 2.95 -16.53 -2.35
C ILE A 115 4.42 -16.33 -1.95
N LEU A 116 4.75 -15.11 -1.53
CA LEU A 116 6.11 -14.74 -1.14
C LEU A 116 6.30 -14.89 0.36
N VAL A 117 7.46 -15.36 0.77
CA VAL A 117 7.87 -15.46 2.17
C VAL A 117 8.70 -14.24 2.56
N TYR A 118 8.35 -13.68 3.71
CA TYR A 118 9.02 -12.54 4.33
C TYR A 118 9.62 -12.99 5.67
N ARG A 119 10.86 -12.64 5.91
CA ARG A 119 11.59 -12.96 7.14
C ARG A 119 12.07 -11.70 7.84
N PRO A 120 12.20 -11.71 9.17
CA PRO A 120 12.74 -10.57 9.89
C PRO A 120 14.05 -10.09 9.28
N ALA A 121 14.16 -8.79 9.07
CA ALA A 121 15.41 -8.19 8.62
C ALA A 121 16.51 -8.46 9.65
N LYS A 122 17.67 -8.93 9.20
CA LYS A 122 18.81 -9.09 10.09
C LYS A 122 19.28 -7.70 10.51
N PRO A 123 19.54 -7.47 11.81
CA PRO A 123 20.16 -6.24 12.23
C PRO A 123 21.48 -6.06 11.49
N ALA A 124 21.75 -4.79 11.07
CA ALA A 124 23.03 -4.46 10.45
C ALA A 124 24.17 -4.86 11.41
N PRO A 125 25.27 -5.42 10.89
CA PRO A 125 26.41 -5.79 11.71
C PRO A 125 27.07 -4.55 12.37
#